data_b1d748512e0c1ee3990e174a08c967fe
#
_entry.id   b1d748512e0c1ee3990e174a08c967fe
#
_cell.length_a   1.000
_cell.length_b   1.000
_cell.length_c   1.000
_cell.angle_alpha   90.00
_cell.angle_beta   90.00
_cell.angle_gamma   90.00
#
_symmetry.space_group_name_H-M   'P 1'
#
loop_
_entity.id
_entity.type
_entity.pdbx_description
1 polymer ?
#
loop_
_entity_poly.entity_id
_entity_poly.type
_entity_poly.pdbx_seq_one_letter_code
_entity_poly.pdbx_strand_id
1 'polypeptide(L)'
;MRKQANHILLLLSAILAFSSVSGQDLAFSQFYSNPVYLNPALAGNRICPRITLNYRNQYPGIGNHYVSYGAGADAYVSAISGGVAVTASADMTGLLGSYSGSAVYSYHLNLSKSITMNAALQAGYLQYRLNWEDFIFEDMIETGTGEIIAGDEKQPEKLNVGDMDFSTGIVFGYNERLFVGAAVHHVTMPDLSFYADGSSKLDMRITVHAGALIGLQEGLQGSENEKLSFSPNIVYMQQGAFHQLNAGMYVNVYPFVGGLWARHNFENPDALIVMLGFQQPEYKIGYSFDYTLSKMGIPAGGAHEIAFAWFLPCPKKEFKYKAIKCPSF
;
A
#
# COMPACT_ATOMS: atom_id res chain seq x y z
N MET A 1 -40.63 -1.52 35.89
CA MET A 1 -39.17 -1.52 36.04
C MET A 1 -38.43 -2.32 34.96
N ARG A 2 -38.84 -3.55 34.59
CA ARG A 2 -38.14 -4.37 33.58
C ARG A 2 -38.17 -3.79 32.15
N LYS A 3 -39.25 -3.11 31.72
CA LYS A 3 -39.34 -2.45 30.40
C LYS A 3 -38.46 -1.20 30.31
N GLN A 4 -38.31 -0.42 31.38
CA GLN A 4 -37.44 0.75 31.39
C GLN A 4 -35.95 0.37 31.36
N ALA A 5 -35.56 -0.75 32.00
CA ALA A 5 -34.20 -1.26 31.95
C ALA A 5 -33.81 -1.72 30.52
N ASN A 6 -34.75 -2.31 29.77
CA ASN A 6 -34.51 -2.70 28.38
C ASN A 6 -34.36 -1.50 27.44
N HIS A 7 -35.09 -0.40 27.66
CA HIS A 7 -34.89 0.83 26.85
C HIS A 7 -33.58 1.54 27.16
N ILE A 8 -33.15 1.53 28.43
CA ILE A 8 -31.84 2.07 28.83
C ILE A 8 -30.70 1.21 28.24
N LEU A 9 -30.85 -0.12 28.23
CA LEU A 9 -29.86 -1.02 27.63
C LEU A 9 -29.78 -0.86 26.10
N LEU A 10 -30.91 -0.65 25.40
CA LEU A 10 -31.01 -0.36 23.99
C LEU A 10 -30.39 1.03 23.64
N LEU A 11 -30.63 2.03 24.47
CA LEU A 11 -30.00 3.35 24.33
C LEU A 11 -28.50 3.30 24.58
N LEU A 12 -28.04 2.57 25.57
CA LEU A 12 -26.61 2.34 25.81
C LEU A 12 -25.93 1.55 24.67
N SER A 13 -26.62 0.55 24.11
CA SER A 13 -26.10 -0.20 22.95
C SER A 13 -26.06 0.64 21.66
N ALA A 14 -26.99 1.58 21.47
CA ALA A 14 -27.00 2.51 20.35
C ALA A 14 -25.88 3.57 20.45
N ILE A 15 -25.53 4.00 21.68
CA ILE A 15 -24.42 4.95 21.91
C ILE A 15 -23.05 4.29 21.67
N LEU A 16 -22.93 2.98 21.88
CA LEU A 16 -21.70 2.21 21.62
C LEU A 16 -21.48 1.87 20.13
N ALA A 17 -22.47 2.16 19.26
CA ALA A 17 -22.40 1.87 17.83
C ALA A 17 -21.82 3.00 16.96
N PHE A 18 -21.39 4.11 17.55
CA PHE A 18 -20.60 5.13 16.84
C PHE A 18 -19.14 4.68 16.74
N SER A 19 -18.88 3.62 15.97
CA SER A 19 -17.56 3.38 15.45
C SER A 19 -17.29 4.47 14.39
N SER A 20 -16.36 5.37 14.66
CA SER A 20 -15.80 6.26 13.64
C SER A 20 -15.26 5.40 12.50
N VAL A 21 -15.91 5.46 11.35
CA VAL A 21 -15.39 4.84 10.12
C VAL A 21 -14.26 5.74 9.67
N SER A 22 -13.03 5.36 9.97
CA SER A 22 -11.84 6.00 9.42
C SER A 22 -11.57 5.45 8.03
N GLY A 23 -11.33 6.32 7.05
CA GLY A 23 -10.87 5.94 5.73
C GLY A 23 -9.52 5.22 5.85
N GLN A 24 -9.36 4.11 5.13
CA GLN A 24 -8.11 3.36 5.07
C GLN A 24 -7.44 3.63 3.73
N ASP A 25 -6.11 3.74 3.75
CA ASP A 25 -5.34 3.82 2.54
C ASP A 25 -5.38 2.53 1.74
N LEU A 26 -5.17 2.67 0.44
CA LEU A 26 -4.87 1.58 -0.46
C LEU A 26 -3.76 0.67 0.11
N ALA A 27 -3.99 -0.64 0.11
CA ALA A 27 -3.01 -1.64 0.51
C ALA A 27 -2.75 -2.63 -0.62
N PHE A 28 -1.52 -2.64 -1.15
CA PHE A 28 -1.04 -3.66 -2.07
C PHE A 28 -0.56 -4.89 -1.29
N SER A 29 -0.79 -6.09 -1.83
CA SER A 29 -0.31 -7.36 -1.26
C SER A 29 1.11 -7.70 -1.70
N GLN A 30 1.54 -7.17 -2.85
CA GLN A 30 2.91 -7.27 -3.33
C GLN A 30 3.75 -6.10 -2.78
N PHE A 31 4.01 -6.09 -1.47
CA PHE A 31 4.58 -4.96 -0.73
C PHE A 31 5.87 -4.40 -1.34
N TYR A 32 6.74 -5.26 -1.87
CA TYR A 32 8.05 -4.86 -2.41
C TYR A 32 8.06 -4.64 -3.92
N SER A 33 6.93 -4.84 -4.60
CA SER A 33 6.78 -4.49 -6.03
C SER A 33 6.68 -2.97 -6.23
N ASN A 34 6.14 -2.25 -5.24
CA ASN A 34 6.12 -0.78 -5.19
C ASN A 34 6.76 -0.30 -3.87
N PRO A 35 8.09 -0.40 -3.74
CA PRO A 35 8.75 -0.18 -2.46
C PRO A 35 8.68 1.26 -1.97
N VAL A 36 8.61 2.24 -2.87
CA VAL A 36 8.49 3.67 -2.48
C VAL A 36 7.14 3.93 -1.80
N TYR A 37 6.08 3.23 -2.23
CA TYR A 37 4.78 3.30 -1.59
C TYR A 37 4.78 2.68 -0.18
N LEU A 38 5.55 1.60 0.02
CA LEU A 38 5.72 0.97 1.32
C LEU A 38 6.51 1.87 2.29
N ASN A 39 7.63 2.43 1.80
CA ASN A 39 8.50 3.30 2.59
C ASN A 39 9.27 4.24 1.65
N PRO A 40 9.11 5.57 1.79
CA PRO A 40 9.82 6.55 0.95
C PRO A 40 11.34 6.39 0.97
N ALA A 41 11.93 5.88 2.06
CA ALA A 41 13.37 5.65 2.18
C ALA A 41 13.91 4.56 1.24
N LEU A 42 13.03 3.82 0.56
CA LEU A 42 13.38 2.85 -0.49
C LEU A 42 13.52 3.48 -1.89
N ALA A 43 13.29 4.79 -2.03
CA ALA A 43 13.52 5.51 -3.28
C ALA A 43 14.98 5.45 -3.67
N GLY A 44 15.28 5.09 -4.94
CA GLY A 44 16.63 4.94 -5.46
C GLY A 44 17.46 3.84 -4.78
N ASN A 45 16.81 2.90 -4.11
CA ASN A 45 17.49 1.77 -3.45
C ASN A 45 18.15 0.80 -4.44
N ARG A 46 17.84 0.90 -5.72
CA ARG A 46 18.56 0.23 -6.81
C ARG A 46 19.45 1.23 -7.55
N ILE A 47 20.58 0.74 -8.04
CA ILE A 47 21.52 1.53 -8.85
C ILE A 47 20.89 1.89 -10.19
N CYS A 48 20.14 0.96 -10.81
CA CYS A 48 19.46 1.17 -12.07
C CYS A 48 18.11 1.87 -11.84
N PRO A 49 17.77 2.89 -12.63
CA PRO A 49 16.45 3.50 -12.55
C PRO A 49 15.35 2.46 -12.78
N ARG A 50 14.24 2.61 -12.08
CA ARG A 50 13.14 1.66 -12.11
C ARG A 50 11.82 2.39 -12.35
N ILE A 51 10.93 1.76 -13.12
CA ILE A 51 9.53 2.13 -13.26
C ILE A 51 8.70 0.97 -12.72
N THR A 52 7.72 1.25 -11.88
CA THR A 52 6.81 0.26 -11.29
C THR A 52 5.38 0.59 -11.63
N LEU A 53 4.58 -0.44 -11.91
CA LEU A 53 3.15 -0.36 -12.14
C LEU A 53 2.48 -1.46 -11.33
N ASN A 54 1.39 -1.11 -10.65
CA ASN A 54 0.58 -2.04 -9.87
C ASN A 54 -0.90 -1.87 -10.24
N TYR A 55 -1.59 -2.98 -10.36
CA TYR A 55 -3.04 -3.05 -10.51
C TYR A 55 -3.59 -4.05 -9.49
N ARG A 56 -4.60 -3.65 -8.73
CA ARG A 56 -5.29 -4.52 -7.76
C ARG A 56 -6.78 -4.42 -7.97
N ASN A 57 -7.44 -5.56 -8.03
CA ASN A 57 -8.90 -5.67 -8.03
C ASN A 57 -9.30 -6.54 -6.84
N GLN A 58 -9.97 -5.94 -5.87
CA GLN A 58 -10.39 -6.60 -4.64
C GLN A 58 -11.90 -6.79 -4.66
N TYR A 59 -12.34 -8.00 -4.33
CA TYR A 59 -13.73 -8.42 -4.29
C TYR A 59 -14.49 -8.27 -5.62
N PRO A 60 -13.96 -8.80 -6.74
CA PRO A 60 -14.61 -8.67 -8.07
C PRO A 60 -15.98 -9.35 -8.14
N GLY A 61 -16.31 -10.24 -7.19
CA GLY A 61 -17.64 -10.88 -7.08
C GLY A 61 -18.73 -10.00 -6.48
N ILE A 62 -18.37 -8.82 -5.96
CA ILE A 62 -19.32 -7.84 -5.39
C ILE A 62 -19.51 -6.72 -6.42
N GLY A 63 -20.76 -6.27 -6.65
CA GLY A 63 -21.09 -5.27 -7.67
C GLY A 63 -20.27 -3.97 -7.57
N ASN A 64 -19.96 -3.50 -6.36
CA ASN A 64 -19.08 -2.36 -6.11
C ASN A 64 -17.71 -2.86 -5.64
N HIS A 65 -16.89 -3.39 -6.52
CA HIS A 65 -15.55 -3.86 -6.22
C HIS A 65 -14.55 -2.70 -6.09
N TYR A 66 -13.44 -2.98 -5.42
CA TYR A 66 -12.38 -2.01 -5.18
C TYR A 66 -11.29 -2.18 -6.24
N VAL A 67 -10.98 -1.12 -6.97
CA VAL A 67 -9.95 -1.14 -8.02
C VAL A 67 -8.88 -0.10 -7.69
N SER A 68 -7.63 -0.55 -7.68
CA SER A 68 -6.52 0.28 -7.29
C SER A 68 -5.40 0.21 -8.31
N TYR A 69 -4.80 1.36 -8.59
CA TYR A 69 -3.67 1.52 -9.47
C TYR A 69 -2.53 2.19 -8.73
N GLY A 70 -1.32 1.75 -8.98
CA GLY A 70 -0.10 2.37 -8.48
C GLY A 70 0.91 2.51 -9.61
N ALA A 71 1.61 3.62 -9.65
CA ALA A 71 2.72 3.87 -10.54
C ALA A 71 3.85 4.55 -9.78
N GLY A 72 5.10 4.21 -10.11
CA GLY A 72 6.26 4.84 -9.51
C GLY A 72 7.43 4.85 -10.48
N ALA A 73 8.29 5.84 -10.34
CA ALA A 73 9.59 5.87 -10.99
C ALA A 73 10.62 6.35 -9.98
N ASP A 74 11.73 5.63 -9.85
CA ASP A 74 12.79 5.97 -8.92
C ASP A 74 14.18 5.73 -9.51
N ALA A 75 15.13 6.53 -9.04
CA ALA A 75 16.52 6.43 -9.47
C ALA A 75 17.46 6.90 -8.36
N TYR A 76 18.64 6.29 -8.28
CA TYR A 76 19.75 6.80 -7.48
C TYR A 76 20.50 7.90 -8.22
N VAL A 77 20.73 9.04 -7.56
CA VAL A 77 21.45 10.19 -8.10
C VAL A 77 22.70 10.45 -7.27
N SER A 78 23.86 10.07 -7.79
CA SER A 78 25.13 10.13 -7.04
C SER A 78 25.54 11.57 -6.66
N ALA A 79 25.14 12.58 -7.42
CA ALA A 79 25.45 13.99 -7.15
C ALA A 79 24.83 14.49 -5.84
N ILE A 80 23.70 13.94 -5.42
CA ILE A 80 22.99 14.30 -4.18
C ILE A 80 23.06 13.20 -3.13
N SER A 81 23.89 12.15 -3.36
CA SER A 81 24.06 11.01 -2.46
C SER A 81 22.76 10.37 -2.02
N GLY A 82 21.80 10.26 -2.94
CA GLY A 82 20.47 9.81 -2.59
C GLY A 82 19.63 9.37 -3.77
N GLY A 83 18.45 8.85 -3.44
CA GLY A 83 17.41 8.47 -4.37
C GLY A 83 16.38 9.57 -4.57
N VAL A 84 15.88 9.69 -5.78
CA VAL A 84 14.70 10.50 -6.10
C VAL A 84 13.62 9.59 -6.64
N ALA A 85 12.37 9.90 -6.33
CA ALA A 85 11.24 9.18 -6.88
C ALA A 85 10.05 10.11 -7.12
N VAL A 86 9.19 9.67 -8.04
CA VAL A 86 7.83 10.17 -8.19
C VAL A 86 6.89 9.00 -8.11
N THR A 87 5.74 9.19 -7.44
CA THR A 87 4.70 8.17 -7.34
C THR A 87 3.35 8.76 -7.66
N ALA A 88 2.46 7.92 -8.18
CA ALA A 88 1.06 8.23 -8.37
C ALA A 88 0.23 7.02 -7.97
N SER A 89 -0.93 7.24 -7.37
CA SER A 89 -1.90 6.19 -7.13
C SER A 89 -3.32 6.68 -7.37
N ALA A 90 -4.20 5.73 -7.71
CA ALA A 90 -5.62 5.94 -7.81
C ALA A 90 -6.32 4.74 -7.18
N ASP A 91 -7.29 5.00 -6.32
CA ASP A 91 -8.11 3.98 -5.66
C ASP A 91 -9.57 4.33 -5.84
N MET A 92 -10.33 3.35 -6.33
CA MET A 92 -11.76 3.48 -6.56
C MET A 92 -12.49 2.54 -5.61
N THR A 93 -13.13 3.11 -4.60
CA THR A 93 -13.88 2.39 -3.57
C THR A 93 -15.35 2.72 -3.71
N GLY A 94 -16.08 1.93 -4.49
CA GLY A 94 -17.47 2.23 -4.83
C GLY A 94 -17.59 3.58 -5.55
N LEU A 95 -18.23 4.56 -4.89
CA LEU A 95 -18.49 5.89 -5.44
C LEU A 95 -17.42 6.93 -5.05
N LEU A 96 -16.45 6.55 -4.22
CA LEU A 96 -15.34 7.39 -3.80
C LEU A 96 -14.08 7.06 -4.60
N GLY A 97 -13.52 8.05 -5.29
CA GLY A 97 -12.20 7.98 -5.90
C GLY A 97 -11.17 8.71 -5.04
N SER A 98 -10.03 8.07 -4.77
CA SER A 98 -8.87 8.67 -4.13
C SER A 98 -7.72 8.72 -5.14
N TYR A 99 -7.10 9.89 -5.29
CA TYR A 99 -5.98 10.10 -6.22
C TYR A 99 -4.83 10.75 -5.47
N SER A 100 -3.63 10.25 -5.64
CA SER A 100 -2.45 10.86 -5.05
C SER A 100 -1.30 10.97 -6.06
N GLY A 101 -0.46 11.99 -5.86
CA GLY A 101 0.79 12.14 -6.57
C GLY A 101 1.84 12.73 -5.64
N SER A 102 3.06 12.17 -5.64
CA SER A 102 4.11 12.64 -4.75
C SER A 102 5.49 12.61 -5.36
N ALA A 103 6.38 13.43 -4.82
CA ALA A 103 7.80 13.44 -5.07
C ALA A 103 8.56 13.08 -3.77
N VAL A 104 9.62 12.31 -3.92
CA VAL A 104 10.40 11.75 -2.81
C VAL A 104 11.87 12.05 -3.00
N TYR A 105 12.52 12.41 -1.92
CA TYR A 105 13.98 12.41 -1.79
C TYR A 105 14.40 11.52 -0.64
N SER A 106 15.28 10.56 -0.90
CA SER A 106 15.85 9.65 0.09
C SER A 106 17.38 9.84 0.15
N TYR A 107 17.89 10.29 1.28
CA TYR A 107 19.33 10.39 1.53
C TYR A 107 19.90 9.04 1.92
N HIS A 108 20.99 8.61 1.26
CA HIS A 108 21.61 7.31 1.47
C HIS A 108 22.97 7.48 2.14
N LEU A 109 23.16 6.83 3.30
CA LEU A 109 24.35 6.96 4.13
C LEU A 109 24.93 5.57 4.45
N ASN A 110 26.22 5.40 4.22
CA ASN A 110 26.98 4.26 4.74
C ASN A 110 27.50 4.60 6.13
N LEU A 111 26.85 4.10 7.19
CA LEU A 111 27.28 4.30 8.58
C LEU A 111 28.56 3.53 8.90
N SER A 112 28.72 2.36 8.29
CA SER A 112 29.92 1.52 8.41
C SER A 112 30.10 0.66 7.16
N LYS A 113 31.12 -0.20 7.14
CA LYS A 113 31.32 -1.18 6.07
C LYS A 113 30.15 -2.16 5.92
N SER A 114 29.39 -2.37 7.01
CA SER A 114 28.32 -3.38 7.09
C SER A 114 26.93 -2.76 7.29
N ILE A 115 26.82 -1.49 7.69
CA ILE A 115 25.55 -0.83 8.01
C ILE A 115 25.32 0.33 7.06
N THR A 116 24.17 0.31 6.41
CA THR A 116 23.67 1.41 5.58
C THR A 116 22.37 1.95 6.20
N MET A 117 22.11 3.23 5.97
CA MET A 117 20.89 3.91 6.40
C MET A 117 20.37 4.77 5.26
N ASN A 118 19.09 4.67 5.00
CA ASN A 118 18.37 5.59 4.11
C ASN A 118 17.33 6.34 4.94
N ALA A 119 17.23 7.65 4.76
CA ALA A 119 16.20 8.49 5.37
C ALA A 119 15.55 9.36 4.30
N ALA A 120 14.23 9.47 4.31
CA ALA A 120 13.50 10.13 3.23
C ALA A 120 12.45 11.10 3.72
N LEU A 121 12.19 12.08 2.87
CA LEU A 121 11.04 12.97 2.92
C LEU A 121 10.26 12.83 1.61
N GLN A 122 8.95 12.84 1.75
CA GLN A 122 7.99 12.82 0.64
C GLN A 122 7.03 13.99 0.80
N ALA A 123 6.76 14.67 -0.30
CA ALA A 123 5.73 15.69 -0.40
C ALA A 123 4.83 15.36 -1.58
N GLY A 124 3.54 15.47 -1.38
CA GLY A 124 2.54 15.11 -2.37
C GLY A 124 1.25 15.89 -2.22
N TYR A 125 0.32 15.56 -3.08
CA TYR A 125 -1.05 16.06 -3.06
C TYR A 125 -1.99 14.87 -3.09
N LEU A 126 -2.98 14.87 -2.20
CA LEU A 126 -4.02 13.86 -2.10
C LEU A 126 -5.36 14.50 -2.42
N GLN A 127 -6.15 13.84 -3.25
CA GLN A 127 -7.46 14.32 -3.68
C GLN A 127 -8.49 13.20 -3.54
N TYR A 128 -9.64 13.51 -2.94
CA TYR A 128 -10.83 12.67 -2.94
C TYR A 128 -11.87 13.26 -3.87
N ARG A 129 -12.53 12.38 -4.62
CA ARG A 129 -13.62 12.72 -5.52
C ARG A 129 -14.81 11.83 -5.22
N LEU A 130 -15.96 12.46 -5.00
CA LEU A 130 -17.23 11.79 -4.78
C LEU A 130 -18.04 11.80 -6.08
N ASN A 131 -18.46 10.62 -6.55
CA ASN A 131 -19.31 10.50 -7.73
C ASN A 131 -20.78 10.54 -7.30
N TRP A 132 -21.29 11.76 -7.05
CA TRP A 132 -22.62 11.97 -6.48
C TRP A 132 -23.75 11.48 -7.38
N GLU A 133 -23.58 11.54 -8.69
CA GLU A 133 -24.62 11.18 -9.67
C GLU A 133 -24.99 9.68 -9.64
N ASP A 134 -24.09 8.84 -9.15
CA ASP A 134 -24.28 7.39 -9.06
C ASP A 134 -24.84 6.94 -7.70
N PHE A 135 -25.13 7.88 -6.78
CA PHE A 135 -25.77 7.54 -5.51
C PHE A 135 -27.26 7.25 -5.72
N ILE A 136 -27.71 6.16 -5.13
CA ILE A 136 -29.13 5.80 -5.03
C ILE A 136 -29.47 5.75 -3.56
N PHE A 137 -30.28 6.69 -3.10
CA PHE A 137 -30.78 6.77 -1.74
C PHE A 137 -32.11 6.04 -1.59
N GLU A 138 -32.52 5.72 -0.37
CA GLU A 138 -33.74 4.97 -0.09
C GLU A 138 -34.99 5.71 -0.61
N ASP A 139 -35.04 7.02 -0.49
CA ASP A 139 -36.12 7.91 -0.98
C ASP A 139 -36.22 7.96 -2.50
N MET A 140 -35.14 7.59 -3.21
CA MET A 140 -35.11 7.47 -4.67
C MET A 140 -35.69 6.15 -5.18
N ILE A 141 -36.03 5.20 -4.31
CA ILE A 141 -36.58 3.90 -4.73
C ILE A 141 -38.09 3.91 -4.46
N GLU A 142 -38.88 3.91 -5.53
CA GLU A 142 -40.33 3.81 -5.39
C GLU A 142 -40.73 2.44 -4.83
N THR A 143 -41.42 2.43 -3.67
CA THR A 143 -41.69 1.23 -2.89
C THR A 143 -42.61 0.22 -3.58
N GLY A 144 -43.35 0.64 -4.65
CA GLY A 144 -44.29 -0.22 -5.35
C GLY A 144 -43.74 -0.85 -6.64
N THR A 145 -42.90 -0.12 -7.35
CA THR A 145 -42.37 -0.52 -8.65
C THR A 145 -40.89 -0.85 -8.63
N GLY A 146 -40.16 -0.34 -7.62
CA GLY A 146 -38.67 -0.42 -7.56
C GLY A 146 -37.98 0.49 -8.57
N GLU A 147 -38.73 1.41 -9.20
CA GLU A 147 -38.15 2.38 -10.15
C GLU A 147 -37.34 3.46 -9.39
N ILE A 148 -36.27 3.94 -10.03
CA ILE A 148 -35.46 5.03 -9.49
C ILE A 148 -36.10 6.36 -9.87
N ILE A 149 -36.51 7.12 -8.85
CA ILE A 149 -37.11 8.46 -8.97
C ILE A 149 -36.13 9.52 -8.44
N ALA A 150 -36.45 10.81 -8.63
CA ALA A 150 -35.65 11.88 -8.05
C ALA A 150 -35.77 11.89 -6.52
N GLY A 151 -34.64 11.91 -5.82
CA GLY A 151 -34.59 12.04 -4.34
C GLY A 151 -34.46 13.49 -3.87
N ASP A 152 -34.69 13.69 -2.58
CA ASP A 152 -34.59 15.01 -1.92
C ASP A 152 -33.23 15.21 -1.22
N GLU A 153 -32.31 14.25 -1.30
CA GLU A 153 -31.00 14.32 -0.65
C GLU A 153 -30.12 15.45 -1.22
N LYS A 154 -29.53 16.22 -0.33
CA LYS A 154 -28.71 17.37 -0.71
C LYS A 154 -27.27 16.94 -0.97
N GLN A 155 -26.82 17.32 -2.17
CA GLN A 155 -25.42 17.17 -2.55
C GLN A 155 -24.50 17.92 -1.56
N PRO A 156 -23.35 17.33 -1.16
CA PRO A 156 -22.31 18.04 -0.43
C PRO A 156 -21.83 19.28 -1.19
N GLU A 157 -21.35 20.29 -0.47
CA GLU A 157 -20.91 21.56 -1.09
C GLU A 157 -19.72 21.37 -2.03
N LYS A 158 -18.91 20.34 -1.76
CA LYS A 158 -17.75 19.99 -2.59
C LYS A 158 -17.83 18.54 -2.99
N LEU A 159 -17.60 18.24 -4.26
CA LEU A 159 -17.46 16.85 -4.77
C LEU A 159 -16.00 16.45 -4.98
N ASN A 160 -15.11 17.44 -4.94
CA ASN A 160 -13.67 17.24 -5.01
C ASN A 160 -13.02 18.02 -3.86
N VAL A 161 -12.25 17.31 -3.07
CA VAL A 161 -11.48 17.86 -1.95
C VAL A 161 -10.06 17.37 -2.05
N GLY A 162 -9.10 18.16 -1.63
CA GLY A 162 -7.71 17.74 -1.67
C GLY A 162 -6.83 18.65 -0.86
N ASP A 163 -5.71 18.09 -0.40
CA ASP A 163 -4.77 18.81 0.45
C ASP A 163 -3.34 18.28 0.24
N MET A 164 -2.38 19.06 0.70
CA MET A 164 -0.96 18.68 0.69
C MET A 164 -0.70 17.60 1.74
N ASP A 165 0.06 16.58 1.32
CA ASP A 165 0.40 15.44 2.13
C ASP A 165 1.90 15.27 2.26
N PHE A 166 2.38 15.00 3.48
CA PHE A 166 3.78 14.79 3.76
C PHE A 166 4.01 13.44 4.45
N SER A 167 5.08 12.78 4.05
CA SER A 167 5.48 11.49 4.60
C SER A 167 6.98 11.45 4.85
N THR A 168 7.41 10.57 5.74
CA THR A 168 8.82 10.35 6.03
C THR A 168 9.10 8.86 6.25
N GLY A 169 10.34 8.47 6.07
CA GLY A 169 10.73 7.08 6.30
C GLY A 169 12.22 6.93 6.57
N ILE A 170 12.54 5.82 7.21
CA ILE A 170 13.91 5.40 7.47
C ILE A 170 14.05 3.90 7.24
N VAL A 171 15.18 3.47 6.70
CA VAL A 171 15.53 2.05 6.53
C VAL A 171 16.99 1.84 6.91
N PHE A 172 17.25 0.82 7.69
CA PHE A 172 18.58 0.33 7.99
C PHE A 172 18.81 -1.00 7.29
N GLY A 173 19.97 -1.14 6.65
CA GLY A 173 20.46 -2.39 6.07
C GLY A 173 21.71 -2.89 6.77
N TYR A 174 21.82 -4.20 6.95
CA TYR A 174 23.00 -4.85 7.52
C TYR A 174 23.51 -5.94 6.57
N ASN A 175 24.79 -5.81 6.18
CA ASN A 175 25.49 -6.73 5.26
C ASN A 175 24.73 -7.00 3.94
N GLU A 176 23.95 -6.04 3.46
CA GLU A 176 23.10 -6.17 2.25
C GLU A 176 22.10 -7.33 2.31
N ARG A 177 21.90 -7.96 3.47
CA ARG A 177 21.07 -9.17 3.64
C ARG A 177 19.93 -8.99 4.62
N LEU A 178 20.09 -8.16 5.63
CA LEU A 178 19.05 -7.85 6.62
C LEU A 178 18.63 -6.40 6.44
N PHE A 179 17.37 -6.12 6.63
CA PHE A 179 16.87 -4.76 6.66
C PHE A 179 15.73 -4.62 7.67
N VAL A 180 15.62 -3.43 8.21
CA VAL A 180 14.50 -2.98 9.03
C VAL A 180 14.19 -1.55 8.66
N GLY A 181 12.90 -1.22 8.50
CA GLY A 181 12.47 0.12 8.16
C GLY A 181 11.18 0.52 8.86
N ALA A 182 11.01 1.82 8.98
CA ALA A 182 9.78 2.44 9.45
C ALA A 182 9.43 3.63 8.56
N ALA A 183 8.15 3.87 8.36
CA ALA A 183 7.63 5.02 7.64
C ALA A 183 6.40 5.56 8.34
N VAL A 184 6.18 6.88 8.23
CA VAL A 184 4.96 7.57 8.64
C VAL A 184 4.45 8.34 7.44
N HIS A 185 3.27 7.97 6.97
CA HIS A 185 2.54 8.66 5.92
C HIS A 185 1.47 9.55 6.55
N HIS A 186 1.03 10.58 5.84
CA HIS A 186 0.00 11.54 6.26
C HIS A 186 0.36 12.24 7.58
N VAL A 187 1.62 12.70 7.69
CA VAL A 187 2.12 13.39 8.90
C VAL A 187 1.32 14.66 9.20
N THR A 188 0.82 15.32 8.17
CA THR A 188 0.00 16.53 8.27
C THR A 188 -1.48 16.25 8.57
N MET A 189 -1.92 14.98 8.51
CA MET A 189 -3.31 14.57 8.66
C MET A 189 -4.24 15.49 7.82
N PRO A 190 -4.13 15.43 6.47
CA PRO A 190 -4.87 16.33 5.58
C PRO A 190 -6.37 16.23 5.83
N ASP A 191 -7.08 17.37 5.76
CA ASP A 191 -8.53 17.42 5.95
C ASP A 191 -9.25 17.31 4.60
N LEU A 192 -9.96 16.20 4.42
CA LEU A 192 -10.62 15.82 3.17
C LEU A 192 -12.15 15.85 3.31
N SER A 193 -12.68 16.80 4.11
CA SER A 193 -14.12 16.97 4.28
C SER A 193 -14.80 17.52 3.03
N PHE A 194 -15.87 16.86 2.59
CA PHE A 194 -16.76 17.32 1.52
C PHE A 194 -17.73 18.44 1.98
N TYR A 195 -17.80 18.71 3.29
CA TYR A 195 -18.63 19.74 3.88
C TYR A 195 -17.78 20.90 4.39
N ALA A 196 -18.23 22.15 4.18
CA ALA A 196 -17.47 23.34 4.56
C ALA A 196 -17.26 23.46 6.07
N ASP A 197 -18.27 23.11 6.85
CA ASP A 197 -18.24 23.14 8.31
C ASP A 197 -17.84 21.81 8.96
N GLY A 198 -17.48 20.79 8.11
CA GLY A 198 -17.05 19.47 8.55
C GLY A 198 -15.53 19.37 8.67
N SER A 199 -15.07 18.35 9.38
CA SER A 199 -13.66 17.95 9.39
C SER A 199 -13.58 16.44 9.21
N SER A 200 -12.78 15.99 8.24
CA SER A 200 -12.50 14.58 7.94
C SER A 200 -11.00 14.41 7.74
N LYS A 201 -10.29 14.41 8.86
CA LYS A 201 -8.83 14.27 8.86
C LYS A 201 -8.45 12.84 8.56
N LEU A 202 -7.55 12.66 7.59
CA LEU A 202 -6.95 11.37 7.31
C LEU A 202 -5.91 11.04 8.39
N ASP A 203 -6.09 9.89 9.05
CA ASP A 203 -5.17 9.44 10.10
C ASP A 203 -3.78 9.13 9.54
N MET A 204 -2.75 9.38 10.35
CA MET A 204 -1.39 8.95 10.04
C MET A 204 -1.32 7.44 9.87
N ARG A 205 -0.66 7.00 8.79
CA ARG A 205 -0.34 5.58 8.59
C ARG A 205 1.11 5.31 8.99
N ILE A 206 1.29 4.46 10.00
CA ILE A 206 2.59 3.98 10.43
C ILE A 206 2.85 2.61 9.80
N THR A 207 4.00 2.45 9.15
CA THR A 207 4.44 1.19 8.57
C THR A 207 5.78 0.80 9.17
N VAL A 208 5.89 -0.42 9.68
CA VAL A 208 7.16 -1.01 10.12
C VAL A 208 7.39 -2.30 9.35
N HIS A 209 8.55 -2.45 8.77
CA HIS A 209 8.85 -3.65 8.00
C HIS A 209 10.27 -4.15 8.26
N ALA A 210 10.44 -5.45 8.18
CA ALA A 210 11.75 -6.09 8.31
C ALA A 210 11.80 -7.33 7.42
N GLY A 211 13.01 -7.68 7.01
CA GLY A 211 13.22 -8.88 6.22
C GLY A 211 14.68 -9.28 6.14
N ALA A 212 14.87 -10.48 5.60
CA ALA A 212 16.17 -11.05 5.36
C ALA A 212 16.27 -11.64 3.94
N LEU A 213 17.44 -11.58 3.35
CA LEU A 213 17.78 -12.29 2.13
C LEU A 213 18.81 -13.37 2.44
N ILE A 214 18.42 -14.62 2.30
CA ILE A 214 19.24 -15.81 2.58
C ILE A 214 19.50 -16.52 1.25
N GLY A 215 20.69 -16.32 0.67
CA GLY A 215 21.13 -17.02 -0.53
C GLY A 215 21.61 -18.42 -0.19
N LEU A 216 21.15 -19.43 -0.94
CA LEU A 216 21.56 -20.83 -0.82
C LEU A 216 22.55 -21.23 -1.94
N GLN A 217 22.52 -20.55 -3.07
CA GLN A 217 23.46 -20.70 -4.17
C GLN A 217 23.83 -19.34 -4.73
N GLU A 218 25.10 -19.02 -4.71
CA GLU A 218 25.61 -17.82 -5.37
C GLU A 218 25.52 -18.03 -6.88
N GLY A 219 24.94 -17.05 -7.58
CA GLY A 219 24.99 -16.96 -9.04
C GLY A 219 26.43 -16.76 -9.51
N LEU A 220 26.70 -16.93 -10.82
CA LEU A 220 27.97 -16.59 -11.44
C LEU A 220 28.38 -15.17 -11.02
N GLN A 221 29.68 -14.99 -10.65
CA GLN A 221 30.23 -13.71 -10.21
C GLN A 221 29.76 -12.57 -11.12
N GLY A 222 29.06 -11.59 -10.55
CA GLY A 222 28.54 -10.42 -11.27
C GLY A 222 27.04 -10.43 -11.57
N SER A 223 26.31 -11.51 -11.26
CA SER A 223 24.84 -11.50 -11.35
C SER A 223 24.23 -11.05 -10.01
N GLU A 224 23.43 -10.00 -10.02
CA GLU A 224 22.63 -9.59 -8.85
C GLU A 224 21.56 -10.65 -8.46
N ASN A 225 21.35 -11.65 -9.30
CA ASN A 225 20.33 -12.68 -9.13
C ASN A 225 20.97 -13.95 -8.54
N GLU A 226 20.83 -14.16 -7.25
CA GLU A 226 21.10 -15.47 -6.63
C GLU A 226 20.20 -16.52 -7.26
N LYS A 227 20.76 -17.65 -7.74
CA LYS A 227 19.98 -18.71 -8.41
C LYS A 227 18.90 -19.28 -7.51
N LEU A 228 19.17 -19.37 -6.21
CA LEU A 228 18.24 -19.85 -5.20
C LEU A 228 18.38 -18.98 -3.94
N SER A 229 17.31 -18.31 -3.55
CA SER A 229 17.29 -17.53 -2.31
C SER A 229 15.94 -17.59 -1.61
N PHE A 230 15.97 -17.40 -0.28
CA PHE A 230 14.80 -17.25 0.57
C PHE A 230 14.77 -15.85 1.16
N SER A 231 13.58 -15.27 1.21
CA SER A 231 13.40 -13.96 1.82
C SER A 231 12.20 -13.97 2.76
N PRO A 232 12.40 -14.30 4.06
CA PRO A 232 11.36 -14.10 5.08
C PRO A 232 11.19 -12.61 5.37
N ASN A 233 9.93 -12.17 5.52
CA ASN A 233 9.59 -10.78 5.71
C ASN A 233 8.38 -10.62 6.62
N ILE A 234 8.32 -9.47 7.28
CA ILE A 234 7.21 -9.06 8.10
C ILE A 234 6.91 -7.58 7.83
N VAL A 235 5.63 -7.23 7.73
CA VAL A 235 5.15 -5.86 7.54
C VAL A 235 4.00 -5.61 8.49
N TYR A 236 4.15 -4.64 9.36
CA TYR A 236 3.11 -4.12 10.22
C TYR A 236 2.67 -2.76 9.73
N MET A 237 1.36 -2.54 9.64
CA MET A 237 0.74 -1.26 9.28
C MET A 237 -0.34 -0.92 10.29
N GLN A 238 -0.40 0.38 10.63
CA GLN A 238 -1.42 0.95 11.49
C GLN A 238 -1.90 2.27 10.91
N GLN A 239 -3.22 2.47 10.83
CA GLN A 239 -3.84 3.74 10.45
C GLN A 239 -5.11 3.94 11.29
N GLY A 240 -5.12 4.97 12.14
CA GLY A 240 -6.17 5.14 13.13
C GLY A 240 -6.33 3.91 14.03
N ALA A 241 -7.53 3.38 14.08
CA ALA A 241 -7.87 2.14 14.81
C ALA A 241 -7.55 0.86 14.04
N PHE A 242 -7.22 0.96 12.76
CA PHE A 242 -6.91 -0.21 11.93
C PHE A 242 -5.48 -0.67 12.12
N HIS A 243 -5.30 -1.96 12.38
CA HIS A 243 -4.01 -2.61 12.54
C HIS A 243 -3.92 -3.83 11.62
N GLN A 244 -2.81 -3.99 10.94
CA GLN A 244 -2.58 -5.09 10.03
C GLN A 244 -1.16 -5.62 10.15
N LEU A 245 -1.02 -6.93 10.31
CA LEU A 245 0.23 -7.65 10.30
C LEU A 245 0.26 -8.59 9.09
N ASN A 246 1.30 -8.46 8.27
CA ASN A 246 1.58 -9.37 7.17
C ASN A 246 2.91 -10.05 7.44
N ALA A 247 2.93 -11.38 7.40
CA ALA A 247 4.13 -12.18 7.55
C ALA A 247 4.20 -13.21 6.43
N GLY A 248 5.37 -13.37 5.82
CA GLY A 248 5.50 -14.28 4.70
C GLY A 248 6.93 -14.44 4.22
N MET A 249 7.07 -15.15 3.14
CA MET A 249 8.36 -15.39 2.52
C MET A 249 8.27 -15.42 1.00
N TYR A 250 9.36 -15.03 0.36
CA TYR A 250 9.60 -15.29 -1.05
C TYR A 250 10.66 -16.37 -1.22
N VAL A 251 10.46 -17.20 -2.22
CA VAL A 251 11.43 -18.20 -2.70
C VAL A 251 11.77 -17.82 -4.14
N ASN A 252 13.01 -17.50 -4.36
CA ASN A 252 13.51 -17.13 -5.67
C ASN A 252 14.27 -18.30 -6.27
N VAL A 253 13.81 -18.78 -7.42
CA VAL A 253 14.45 -19.81 -8.26
C VAL A 253 14.53 -19.23 -9.66
N TYR A 254 15.58 -18.43 -9.93
CA TYR A 254 15.72 -17.68 -11.17
C TYR A 254 15.38 -18.53 -12.41
N PRO A 255 14.50 -18.07 -13.31
CA PRO A 255 13.86 -16.73 -13.36
C PRO A 255 12.52 -16.62 -12.62
N PHE A 256 12.09 -17.63 -11.87
CA PHE A 256 10.81 -17.65 -11.18
C PHE A 256 10.93 -17.21 -9.72
N VAL A 257 9.87 -16.58 -9.22
CA VAL A 257 9.70 -16.25 -7.81
C VAL A 257 8.34 -16.73 -7.33
N GLY A 258 8.32 -17.41 -6.19
CA GLY A 258 7.11 -17.77 -5.48
C GLY A 258 7.02 -17.00 -4.16
N GLY A 259 5.81 -16.64 -3.73
CA GLY A 259 5.58 -15.98 -2.44
C GLY A 259 4.40 -16.60 -1.72
N LEU A 260 4.51 -16.72 -0.41
CA LEU A 260 3.41 -17.12 0.47
C LEU A 260 3.38 -16.18 1.67
N TRP A 261 2.20 -15.55 1.92
CA TRP A 261 2.01 -14.60 2.99
C TRP A 261 0.69 -14.84 3.72
N ALA A 262 0.68 -14.52 5.00
CA ALA A 262 -0.52 -14.48 5.83
C ALA A 262 -0.75 -13.03 6.28
N ARG A 263 -2.01 -12.58 6.19
CA ARG A 263 -2.48 -11.28 6.66
C ARG A 263 -3.41 -11.46 7.84
N HIS A 264 -3.19 -10.68 8.89
CA HIS A 264 -3.98 -10.67 10.11
C HIS A 264 -4.27 -9.23 10.53
N ASN A 265 -5.52 -8.90 10.82
CA ASN A 265 -5.95 -7.56 11.25
C ASN A 265 -6.17 -7.41 12.75
N PHE A 266 -5.59 -8.31 13.56
CA PHE A 266 -5.69 -8.45 15.02
C PHE A 266 -7.10 -8.83 15.57
N GLU A 267 -8.15 -8.65 14.80
CA GLU A 267 -9.49 -9.12 15.14
C GLU A 267 -9.73 -10.52 14.56
N ASN A 268 -9.33 -10.72 13.30
CA ASN A 268 -9.55 -11.98 12.57
C ASN A 268 -8.40 -12.26 11.60
N PRO A 269 -8.15 -13.55 11.25
CA PRO A 269 -7.36 -13.87 10.07
C PRO A 269 -8.02 -13.24 8.84
N ASP A 270 -7.29 -12.42 8.09
CA ASP A 270 -7.85 -11.68 6.97
C ASP A 270 -7.69 -12.44 5.65
N ALA A 271 -6.45 -12.76 5.28
CA ALA A 271 -6.17 -13.43 4.01
C ALA A 271 -4.91 -14.29 4.04
N LEU A 272 -4.91 -15.32 3.18
CA LEU A 272 -3.71 -16.03 2.74
C LEU A 272 -3.39 -15.56 1.31
N ILE A 273 -2.14 -15.11 1.09
CA ILE A 273 -1.72 -14.53 -0.17
C ILE A 273 -0.73 -15.48 -0.83
N VAL A 274 -1.03 -15.88 -2.05
CA VAL A 274 -0.12 -16.66 -2.90
C VAL A 274 0.35 -15.78 -4.04
N MET A 275 1.65 -15.77 -4.30
CA MET A 275 2.26 -14.97 -5.35
C MET A 275 3.13 -15.83 -6.26
N LEU A 276 3.07 -15.54 -7.55
CA LEU A 276 3.94 -16.07 -8.59
C LEU A 276 4.52 -14.92 -9.39
N GLY A 277 5.81 -14.98 -9.66
CA GLY A 277 6.51 -13.96 -10.40
C GLY A 277 7.53 -14.53 -11.38
N PHE A 278 7.83 -13.74 -12.38
CA PHE A 278 8.86 -13.98 -13.38
C PHE A 278 9.76 -12.77 -13.48
N GLN A 279 11.09 -12.99 -13.46
CA GLN A 279 12.07 -11.91 -13.45
C GLN A 279 13.13 -12.11 -14.53
N GLN A 280 13.46 -11.00 -15.18
CA GLN A 280 14.57 -10.85 -16.10
C GLN A 280 15.44 -9.66 -15.68
N PRO A 281 16.64 -9.48 -16.20
CA PRO A 281 17.47 -8.33 -15.85
C PRO A 281 16.79 -6.97 -16.10
N GLU A 282 15.96 -6.89 -17.17
CA GLU A 282 15.32 -5.66 -17.60
C GLU A 282 13.90 -5.47 -17.03
N TYR A 283 13.24 -6.54 -16.60
CA TYR A 283 11.85 -6.44 -16.09
C TYR A 283 11.48 -7.55 -15.12
N LYS A 284 10.43 -7.29 -14.36
CA LYS A 284 9.76 -8.26 -13.51
C LYS A 284 8.25 -8.14 -13.67
N ILE A 285 7.57 -9.27 -13.63
CA ILE A 285 6.11 -9.32 -13.59
C ILE A 285 5.70 -10.28 -12.48
N GLY A 286 4.75 -9.87 -11.65
CA GLY A 286 4.20 -10.66 -10.56
C GLY A 286 2.68 -10.68 -10.60
N TYR A 287 2.11 -11.80 -10.21
CA TYR A 287 0.69 -11.96 -9.95
C TYR A 287 0.51 -12.49 -8.54
N SER A 288 -0.41 -11.91 -7.77
CA SER A 288 -0.82 -12.46 -6.49
C SER A 288 -2.32 -12.61 -6.39
N PHE A 289 -2.72 -13.61 -5.61
CA PHE A 289 -4.11 -13.87 -5.25
C PHE A 289 -4.23 -13.90 -3.72
N ASP A 290 -5.13 -13.04 -3.20
CA ASP A 290 -5.47 -13.02 -1.77
C ASP A 290 -6.72 -13.86 -1.56
N TYR A 291 -6.55 -15.02 -0.94
CA TYR A 291 -7.66 -15.84 -0.49
C TYR A 291 -8.21 -15.29 0.82
N THR A 292 -9.42 -14.74 0.78
CA THR A 292 -10.07 -14.12 1.94
C THR A 292 -10.52 -15.19 2.94
N LEU A 293 -10.03 -15.10 4.19
CA LEU A 293 -10.36 -15.99 5.29
C LEU A 293 -11.50 -15.46 6.16
N SER A 294 -11.88 -14.21 5.96
CA SER A 294 -12.97 -13.56 6.71
C SER A 294 -14.36 -14.10 6.32
N LYS A 295 -15.40 -13.65 7.03
CA LYS A 295 -16.80 -14.07 6.79
C LYS A 295 -17.34 -13.74 5.40
N MET A 296 -16.70 -12.85 4.63
CA MET A 296 -17.05 -12.58 3.23
C MET A 296 -16.81 -13.78 2.31
N GLY A 297 -15.83 -14.62 2.64
CA GLY A 297 -15.61 -15.91 2.02
C GLY A 297 -15.34 -15.89 0.50
N ILE A 298 -15.42 -17.06 -0.12
CA ILE A 298 -15.17 -17.30 -1.55
C ILE A 298 -16.08 -16.48 -2.50
N PRO A 299 -17.39 -16.24 -2.20
CA PRO A 299 -18.26 -15.49 -3.11
C PRO A 299 -17.78 -14.07 -3.42
N ALA A 300 -17.01 -13.43 -2.54
CA ALA A 300 -16.46 -12.10 -2.80
C ALA A 300 -15.34 -12.11 -3.86
N GLY A 301 -14.76 -13.27 -4.20
CA GLY A 301 -13.75 -13.40 -5.25
C GLY A 301 -12.33 -13.09 -4.80
N GLY A 302 -12.07 -12.81 -3.50
CA GLY A 302 -10.74 -12.47 -2.98
C GLY A 302 -10.18 -11.17 -3.56
N ALA A 303 -8.84 -11.11 -3.73
CA ALA A 303 -8.21 -10.00 -4.44
C ALA A 303 -7.16 -10.51 -5.43
N HIS A 304 -7.14 -9.89 -6.59
CA HIS A 304 -6.18 -10.15 -7.66
C HIS A 304 -5.27 -8.94 -7.83
N GLU A 305 -3.96 -9.16 -7.86
CA GLU A 305 -3.00 -8.09 -8.05
C GLU A 305 -1.96 -8.47 -9.10
N ILE A 306 -1.68 -7.54 -10.01
CA ILE A 306 -0.63 -7.64 -11.01
C ILE A 306 0.36 -6.50 -10.75
N ALA A 307 1.65 -6.84 -10.70
CA ALA A 307 2.72 -5.89 -10.59
C ALA A 307 3.70 -6.04 -11.74
N PHE A 308 4.20 -4.93 -12.22
CA PHE A 308 5.23 -4.87 -13.25
C PHE A 308 6.32 -3.88 -12.84
N ALA A 309 7.58 -4.28 -13.00
CA ALA A 309 8.71 -3.40 -12.80
C ALA A 309 9.64 -3.46 -14.02
N TRP A 310 9.97 -2.30 -14.55
CA TRP A 310 10.93 -2.14 -15.64
C TRP A 310 12.19 -1.48 -15.13
N PHE A 311 13.35 -2.07 -15.45
CA PHE A 311 14.66 -1.58 -15.08
C PHE A 311 15.33 -0.98 -16.29
N LEU A 312 15.63 0.31 -16.22
CA LEU A 312 16.35 1.02 -17.26
C LEU A 312 17.85 0.70 -17.19
N PRO A 313 18.62 0.93 -18.25
CA PRO A 313 20.05 0.66 -18.26
C PRO A 313 20.76 1.33 -17.08
N CYS A 314 21.60 0.56 -16.40
CA CYS A 314 22.37 1.05 -15.27
C CYS A 314 23.44 2.03 -15.74
N PRO A 315 23.67 3.13 -15.02
CA PRO A 315 24.80 4.02 -15.29
C PRO A 315 26.12 3.27 -15.12
N LYS A 316 27.08 3.51 -16.05
CA LYS A 316 28.40 2.85 -16.05
C LYS A 316 29.37 3.34 -14.95
N LYS A 317 28.93 4.17 -14.00
CA LYS A 317 29.78 4.71 -12.93
C LYS A 317 29.83 3.76 -11.74
N GLU A 318 31.01 3.60 -11.14
CA GLU A 318 31.15 2.95 -9.84
C GLU A 318 30.42 3.76 -8.77
N PHE A 319 29.52 3.10 -8.04
CA PHE A 319 28.78 3.71 -6.95
C PHE A 319 29.48 3.41 -5.64
N LYS A 320 29.69 4.43 -4.82
CA LYS A 320 30.23 4.28 -3.47
C LYS A 320 29.17 3.78 -2.47
N TYR A 321 27.89 3.79 -2.88
CA TYR A 321 26.77 3.37 -2.05
C TYR A 321 26.53 1.87 -2.20
N LYS A 322 26.31 1.20 -1.07
CA LYS A 322 25.86 -0.20 -1.01
C LYS A 322 24.36 -0.22 -0.92
N ALA A 323 23.69 -0.69 -1.96
CA ALA A 323 22.23 -0.79 -1.98
C ALA A 323 21.73 -1.77 -0.91
N ILE A 324 20.67 -1.40 -0.20
CA ILE A 324 19.97 -2.32 0.70
C ILE A 324 19.20 -3.32 -0.17
N LYS A 325 19.59 -4.59 -0.15
CA LYS A 325 18.88 -5.64 -0.90
C LYS A 325 17.57 -5.97 -0.18
N CYS A 326 16.50 -5.26 -0.53
CA CYS A 326 15.16 -5.67 -0.19
C CYS A 326 14.72 -6.83 -1.09
N PRO A 327 13.76 -7.66 -0.67
CA PRO A 327 13.17 -8.68 -1.54
C PRO A 327 12.74 -8.03 -2.84
N SER A 328 12.98 -8.69 -3.92
CA SER A 328 12.79 -8.11 -5.25
C SER A 328 11.48 -8.52 -5.90
N PHE A 329 10.42 -8.58 -5.10
CA PHE A 329 9.05 -8.66 -5.61
C PHE A 329 8.09 -7.93 -4.71
#